data_152334bd3b034d17405c0318d0ca89e2
#
_entry.id   152334bd3b034d17405c0318d0ca89e2
#
_cell.length_a   1.000
_cell.length_b   1.000
_cell.length_c   1.000
_cell.angle_alpha   90.00
_cell.angle_beta   90.00
_cell.angle_gamma   90.00
#
_symmetry.space_group_name_H-M   'P 1'
#
loop_
_entity.id
_entity.type
_entity.pdbx_description
1 polymer ?
#
loop_
_entity_poly.entity_id
_entity_poly.type
_entity_poly.pdbx_seq_one_letter_code
_entity_poly.pdbx_strand_id
1 'polypeptide(L)'
;NKELAISMGVEEFESLRNKIGEDLIVTDGTTLLGADDKAGIAEILTMAEIILKENRPHGNIRIAFTPDEEVGRGPDHFDVEKFHADFAYTVDGGEVDSVDYENFNAADANIQIQGLSIHPGSAKGKMINALHVAMEFHSMLPVNQNPAYTEGYEGFNHLCDLHGECEHAVMSYIIRNHDEQLFEKQKEDFRRIADYLNQKYPKDTIRLEIKDSYANMRSIIEKDMRVVDLVKKSMKDIGIHPSSHAIRGGTDGARLTYQGLPCPNLGTGGYNFHGKYEYASIQEMEKSVELLLKIVENNLS
;
A
#
# COMPACT_ATOMS: atom_id res chain seq x y z
N ASN A 1 24.07 15.09 -5.05
CA ASN A 1 24.42 16.39 -4.43
C ASN A 1 25.77 16.28 -3.72
N LYS A 2 26.81 16.93 -4.28
CA LYS A 2 28.18 16.86 -3.76
C LYS A 2 28.36 17.55 -2.40
N GLU A 3 27.67 18.67 -2.20
CA GLU A 3 27.79 19.47 -0.97
C GLU A 3 27.21 18.74 0.25
N LEU A 4 26.14 17.99 0.04
CA LEU A 4 25.46 17.23 1.09
C LEU A 4 25.92 15.76 1.15
N ALA A 5 26.90 15.35 0.33
CA ALA A 5 27.35 13.98 0.20
C ALA A 5 26.18 12.99 -0.07
N ILE A 6 25.19 13.43 -0.85
CA ILE A 6 24.04 12.59 -1.24
C ILE A 6 24.33 12.04 -2.63
N SER A 7 24.35 10.72 -2.73
CA SER A 7 24.47 9.99 -3.99
C SER A 7 23.50 8.82 -4.01
N MET A 8 23.09 8.43 -5.19
CA MET A 8 22.21 7.30 -5.44
C MET A 8 22.97 6.35 -6.37
N GLY A 9 23.27 5.15 -5.91
CA GLY A 9 24.07 4.18 -6.63
C GLY A 9 23.35 2.86 -6.85
N VAL A 10 23.75 2.11 -7.87
CA VAL A 10 23.16 0.81 -8.24
C VAL A 10 23.37 -0.28 -7.19
N GLU A 11 24.33 -0.12 -6.30
CA GLU A 11 24.59 -1.06 -5.19
C GLU A 11 23.53 -0.93 -4.08
N GLU A 12 22.96 0.26 -3.91
CA GLU A 12 21.93 0.57 -2.92
C GLU A 12 20.53 0.50 -3.54
N PHE A 13 20.42 0.87 -4.84
CA PHE A 13 19.15 0.96 -5.58
C PHE A 13 19.25 0.20 -6.89
N GLU A 14 18.93 -1.10 -6.85
CA GLU A 14 19.09 -2.01 -7.99
C GLU A 14 18.26 -1.58 -9.22
N SER A 15 17.11 -0.93 -9.00
CA SER A 15 16.25 -0.39 -10.06
C SER A 15 16.99 0.52 -11.05
N LEU A 16 18.05 1.22 -10.61
CA LEU A 16 18.88 2.07 -11.47
C LEU A 16 19.64 1.30 -12.56
N ARG A 17 19.87 0.00 -12.39
CA ARG A 17 20.57 -0.82 -13.39
C ARG A 17 19.82 -0.87 -14.72
N ASN A 18 18.52 -0.82 -14.66
CA ASN A 18 17.63 -0.87 -15.83
C ASN A 18 17.38 0.52 -16.44
N LYS A 19 17.97 1.59 -15.85
CA LYS A 19 17.77 2.99 -16.29
C LYS A 19 18.95 3.58 -17.06
N ILE A 20 19.87 2.73 -17.51
CA ILE A 20 21.05 3.18 -18.30
C ILE A 20 20.56 3.72 -19.65
N GLY A 21 20.84 4.99 -19.90
CA GLY A 21 20.41 5.68 -21.12
C GLY A 21 19.08 6.42 -21.01
N GLU A 22 18.46 6.42 -19.84
CA GLU A 22 17.27 7.19 -19.54
C GLU A 22 17.60 8.51 -18.83
N ASP A 23 16.73 9.50 -19.00
CA ASP A 23 16.78 10.77 -18.28
C ASP A 23 15.95 10.67 -16.99
N LEU A 24 16.58 10.95 -15.86
CA LEU A 24 15.94 10.82 -14.55
C LEU A 24 15.64 12.20 -13.96
N ILE A 25 14.41 12.38 -13.49
CA ILE A 25 14.00 13.50 -12.66
C ILE A 25 14.33 13.16 -11.22
N VAL A 26 15.09 14.02 -10.56
CA VAL A 26 15.49 13.87 -9.14
C VAL A 26 15.43 15.23 -8.45
N THR A 27 15.44 15.25 -7.11
CA THR A 27 15.69 16.47 -6.33
C THR A 27 17.17 16.60 -5.98
N ASP A 28 17.52 17.65 -5.29
CA ASP A 28 18.87 17.80 -4.71
C ASP A 28 19.12 16.92 -3.47
N GLY A 29 18.11 16.15 -3.05
CA GLY A 29 18.13 15.25 -1.89
C GLY A 29 17.80 15.94 -0.56
N THR A 30 17.33 17.20 -0.57
CA THR A 30 16.87 17.90 0.64
C THR A 30 15.36 17.80 0.84
N THR A 31 14.62 17.42 -0.21
CA THR A 31 13.16 17.21 -0.18
C THR A 31 12.80 15.92 -0.88
N LEU A 32 11.56 15.47 -0.69
CA LEU A 32 10.93 14.47 -1.56
C LEU A 32 10.78 15.07 -2.97
N LEU A 33 10.84 14.23 -3.98
CA LEU A 33 10.42 14.59 -5.34
C LEU A 33 8.89 14.68 -5.41
N GLY A 34 8.20 13.71 -4.82
CA GLY A 34 6.76 13.51 -4.95
C GLY A 34 6.39 13.11 -6.37
N ALA A 35 7.20 12.25 -7.00
CA ALA A 35 6.80 11.54 -8.21
C ALA A 35 5.55 10.71 -7.95
N ASP A 36 5.45 10.18 -6.76
CA ASP A 36 4.27 9.63 -6.13
C ASP A 36 3.43 10.78 -5.48
N ASP A 37 2.31 11.26 -6.11
CA ASP A 37 1.87 10.80 -7.46
C ASP A 37 1.76 11.96 -8.46
N LYS A 38 2.71 12.91 -8.47
CA LYS A 38 2.74 13.98 -9.49
C LYS A 38 3.10 13.44 -10.89
N ALA A 39 3.76 12.27 -10.98
CA ALA A 39 4.03 11.63 -12.26
C ALA A 39 2.72 11.20 -12.93
N GLY A 40 1.86 10.46 -12.24
CA GLY A 40 0.56 10.05 -12.76
C GLY A 40 -0.35 11.23 -13.10
N ILE A 41 -0.34 12.30 -12.29
CA ILE A 41 -1.05 13.54 -12.63
C ILE A 41 -0.56 14.12 -13.96
N ALA A 42 0.75 14.20 -14.16
CA ALA A 42 1.33 14.73 -15.40
C ALA A 42 0.98 13.87 -16.61
N GLU A 43 1.03 12.55 -16.45
CA GLU A 43 0.70 11.57 -17.50
C GLU A 43 -0.77 11.64 -17.92
N ILE A 44 -1.68 11.64 -16.95
CA ILE A 44 -3.12 11.77 -17.19
C ILE A 44 -3.45 13.08 -17.92
N LEU A 45 -2.87 14.18 -17.48
CA LEU A 45 -3.11 15.49 -18.12
C LEU A 45 -2.50 15.56 -19.52
N THR A 46 -1.32 14.98 -19.74
CA THR A 46 -0.66 14.90 -21.05
C THR A 46 -1.49 14.03 -22.01
N MET A 47 -1.97 12.87 -21.57
CA MET A 47 -2.89 12.05 -22.36
C MET A 47 -4.13 12.84 -22.78
N ALA A 48 -4.77 13.53 -21.83
CA ALA A 48 -5.97 14.33 -22.12
C ALA A 48 -5.68 15.46 -23.12
N GLU A 49 -4.55 16.16 -22.95
CA GLU A 49 -4.12 17.20 -23.90
C GLU A 49 -3.92 16.67 -25.30
N ILE A 50 -3.25 15.53 -25.46
CA ILE A 50 -3.01 14.89 -26.77
C ILE A 50 -4.34 14.52 -27.45
N ILE A 51 -5.25 13.87 -26.71
CA ILE A 51 -6.58 13.49 -27.24
C ILE A 51 -7.32 14.72 -27.79
N LEU A 52 -7.33 15.81 -27.03
CA LEU A 52 -8.03 17.03 -27.43
C LEU A 52 -7.34 17.75 -28.60
N LYS A 53 -6.01 17.88 -28.58
CA LYS A 53 -5.26 18.56 -29.66
C LYS A 53 -5.32 17.82 -30.98
N GLU A 54 -5.24 16.50 -30.93
CA GLU A 54 -5.22 15.67 -32.14
C GLU A 54 -6.62 15.19 -32.56
N ASN A 55 -7.64 15.55 -31.78
CA ASN A 55 -9.03 15.12 -32.01
C ASN A 55 -9.13 13.60 -32.16
N ARG A 56 -8.43 12.85 -31.27
CA ARG A 56 -8.44 11.38 -31.31
C ARG A 56 -9.83 10.84 -30.93
N PRO A 57 -10.30 9.76 -31.58
CA PRO A 57 -11.52 9.09 -31.16
C PRO A 57 -11.41 8.62 -29.69
N HIS A 58 -12.44 8.86 -28.92
CA HIS A 58 -12.52 8.43 -27.52
C HIS A 58 -13.96 8.27 -27.05
N GLY A 59 -14.18 7.41 -26.04
CA GLY A 59 -15.44 7.34 -25.30
C GLY A 59 -15.53 8.45 -24.24
N ASN A 60 -16.39 8.25 -23.25
CA ASN A 60 -16.45 9.15 -22.11
C ASN A 60 -15.26 8.91 -21.19
N ILE A 61 -14.37 9.88 -21.05
CA ILE A 61 -13.25 9.84 -20.12
C ILE A 61 -13.60 10.69 -18.91
N ARG A 62 -13.42 10.12 -17.72
CA ARG A 62 -13.54 10.81 -16.45
C ARG A 62 -12.16 10.87 -15.79
N ILE A 63 -11.77 12.02 -15.28
CA ILE A 63 -10.52 12.20 -14.57
C ILE A 63 -10.86 12.73 -13.17
N ALA A 64 -10.23 12.15 -12.16
CA ALA A 64 -10.33 12.60 -10.79
C ALA A 64 -8.95 12.56 -10.13
N PHE A 65 -8.75 13.46 -9.18
CA PHE A 65 -7.59 13.49 -8.30
C PHE A 65 -8.09 13.46 -6.87
N THR A 66 -7.62 12.50 -6.10
CA THR A 66 -8.01 12.29 -4.71
C THR A 66 -6.98 12.89 -3.77
N PRO A 67 -7.35 13.74 -2.81
CA PRO A 67 -6.45 14.18 -1.74
C PRO A 67 -6.32 13.11 -0.66
N ASP A 68 -5.27 13.21 0.16
CA ASP A 68 -5.06 12.34 1.34
C ASP A 68 -4.88 10.84 1.01
N GLU A 69 -4.40 10.50 -0.21
CA GLU A 69 -4.08 9.11 -0.58
C GLU A 69 -3.04 8.51 0.36
N GLU A 70 -1.94 9.22 0.65
CA GLU A 70 -0.81 8.81 1.49
C GLU A 70 -1.18 8.45 2.95
N VAL A 71 -2.33 8.87 3.39
CA VAL A 71 -2.91 8.49 4.69
C VAL A 71 -4.10 7.53 4.54
N GLY A 72 -4.28 6.94 3.35
CA GLY A 72 -5.30 5.94 3.03
C GLY A 72 -6.73 6.50 3.02
N ARG A 73 -6.92 7.81 2.78
CA ARG A 73 -8.21 8.48 2.86
C ARG A 73 -8.73 9.04 1.54
N GLY A 74 -8.02 8.82 0.44
CA GLY A 74 -8.39 9.33 -0.87
C GLY A 74 -9.86 9.12 -1.24
N PRO A 75 -10.40 7.89 -1.16
CA PRO A 75 -11.79 7.61 -1.53
C PRO A 75 -12.82 7.88 -0.43
N ASP A 76 -12.48 8.47 0.73
CA ASP A 76 -13.43 8.67 1.84
C ASP A 76 -14.68 9.44 1.45
N HIS A 77 -14.53 10.39 0.54
CA HIS A 77 -15.63 11.25 0.06
C HIS A 77 -15.83 11.14 -1.46
N PHE A 78 -15.26 10.10 -2.09
CA PHE A 78 -15.40 9.90 -3.51
C PHE A 78 -16.78 9.34 -3.83
N ASP A 79 -17.54 10.05 -4.65
CA ASP A 79 -18.89 9.68 -5.07
C ASP A 79 -18.82 8.87 -6.38
N VAL A 80 -18.74 7.56 -6.26
CA VAL A 80 -18.64 6.64 -7.40
C VAL A 80 -19.85 6.75 -8.33
N GLU A 81 -21.06 6.93 -7.79
CA GLU A 81 -22.28 7.06 -8.60
C GLU A 81 -22.23 8.34 -9.44
N LYS A 82 -21.83 9.46 -8.84
CA LYS A 82 -21.70 10.74 -9.54
C LYS A 82 -20.52 10.74 -10.52
N PHE A 83 -19.45 10.05 -10.22
CA PHE A 83 -18.31 9.86 -11.14
C PHE A 83 -18.75 9.15 -12.41
N HIS A 84 -19.65 8.21 -12.31
CA HIS A 84 -20.36 7.59 -13.42
C HIS A 84 -19.42 7.01 -14.49
N ALA A 85 -18.58 6.06 -14.06
CA ALA A 85 -17.70 5.28 -14.92
C ALA A 85 -17.94 3.78 -14.70
N ASP A 86 -17.77 2.96 -15.75
CA ASP A 86 -17.93 1.52 -15.67
C ASP A 86 -16.73 0.83 -15.00
N PHE A 87 -15.55 1.40 -15.18
CA PHE A 87 -14.29 1.02 -14.54
C PHE A 87 -13.34 2.20 -14.52
N ALA A 88 -12.24 2.09 -13.77
CA ALA A 88 -11.20 3.09 -13.69
C ALA A 88 -9.80 2.45 -13.58
N TYR A 89 -8.78 3.27 -13.62
CA TYR A 89 -7.41 2.94 -13.26
C TYR A 89 -6.85 4.02 -12.35
N THR A 90 -6.17 3.65 -11.28
CA THR A 90 -5.24 4.55 -10.60
C THR A 90 -3.91 4.53 -11.37
N VAL A 91 -3.34 5.68 -11.63
CA VAL A 91 -2.03 5.82 -12.29
C VAL A 91 -1.05 6.28 -11.22
N ASP A 92 -0.66 5.32 -10.36
CA ASP A 92 -0.04 5.57 -9.05
C ASP A 92 0.90 4.42 -8.64
N GLY A 93 1.41 3.69 -9.63
CA GLY A 93 2.34 2.59 -9.43
C GLY A 93 3.78 2.93 -9.80
N GLY A 94 4.65 1.93 -9.68
CA GLY A 94 6.08 2.04 -10.04
C GLY A 94 6.33 1.73 -11.51
N GLU A 95 6.58 0.48 -11.81
CA GLU A 95 7.02 0.00 -13.14
C GLU A 95 5.92 0.13 -14.19
N VAL A 96 6.24 0.76 -15.32
CA VAL A 96 5.27 1.04 -16.40
C VAL A 96 4.73 -0.20 -17.11
N ASP A 97 5.38 -1.33 -16.96
CA ASP A 97 4.95 -2.63 -17.51
C ASP A 97 3.98 -3.38 -16.58
N SER A 98 3.64 -2.80 -15.43
CA SER A 98 2.76 -3.44 -14.44
C SER A 98 1.31 -2.97 -14.55
N VAL A 99 0.38 -3.94 -14.40
CA VAL A 99 -1.02 -3.71 -14.08
C VAL A 99 -1.35 -4.52 -12.83
N ASP A 100 -1.53 -3.82 -11.72
CA ASP A 100 -1.67 -4.45 -10.42
C ASP A 100 -3.13 -4.41 -9.94
N TYR A 101 -3.66 -5.57 -9.63
CA TYR A 101 -5.04 -5.76 -9.20
C TYR A 101 -5.14 -6.63 -7.94
N GLU A 102 -4.04 -6.73 -7.22
CA GLU A 102 -3.90 -7.47 -5.98
C GLU A 102 -3.13 -6.64 -4.96
N ASN A 103 -3.66 -6.53 -3.76
CA ASN A 103 -3.08 -5.79 -2.65
C ASN A 103 -3.26 -6.56 -1.34
N PHE A 104 -2.66 -6.12 -0.25
CA PHE A 104 -2.90 -6.72 1.05
C PHE A 104 -4.36 -6.57 1.51
N ASN A 105 -4.86 -7.57 2.27
CA ASN A 105 -5.86 -7.34 3.30
C ASN A 105 -5.18 -6.70 4.50
N ALA A 106 -5.82 -5.77 5.16
CA ALA A 106 -5.23 -4.96 6.20
C ALA A 106 -6.15 -4.79 7.41
N ALA A 107 -5.56 -4.91 8.60
CA ALA A 107 -6.20 -4.57 9.86
C ALA A 107 -5.21 -3.87 10.78
N ASP A 108 -5.75 -3.07 11.68
CA ASP A 108 -5.06 -2.46 12.80
C ASP A 108 -5.45 -3.19 14.08
N ALA A 109 -4.48 -3.49 14.93
CA ALA A 109 -4.74 -4.10 16.23
C ALA A 109 -4.18 -3.19 17.33
N ASN A 110 -5.06 -2.77 18.23
CA ASN A 110 -4.72 -1.98 19.42
C ASN A 110 -4.89 -2.85 20.67
N ILE A 111 -3.82 -2.96 21.45
CA ILE A 111 -3.78 -3.74 22.67
C ILE A 111 -3.54 -2.81 23.85
N GLN A 112 -4.53 -2.64 24.70
CA GLN A 112 -4.42 -1.92 25.97
C GLN A 112 -4.20 -2.92 27.11
N ILE A 113 -3.22 -2.65 27.94
CA ILE A 113 -2.84 -3.55 29.04
C ILE A 113 -2.94 -2.77 30.35
N GLN A 114 -3.78 -3.27 31.26
CA GLN A 114 -3.93 -2.72 32.60
C GLN A 114 -3.08 -3.54 33.57
N GLY A 115 -2.09 -2.91 34.17
CA GLY A 115 -1.26 -3.47 35.23
C GLY A 115 -1.77 -3.15 36.62
N LEU A 116 -0.98 -3.56 37.61
CA LEU A 116 -1.14 -3.22 39.02
C LEU A 116 0.22 -2.89 39.61
N SER A 117 0.47 -1.63 39.85
CA SER A 117 1.72 -1.17 40.41
C SER A 117 1.76 -1.39 41.95
N ILE A 118 2.83 -1.98 42.41
CA ILE A 118 3.12 -2.22 43.83
C ILE A 118 4.58 -1.86 44.08
N HIS A 119 4.89 -1.38 45.29
CA HIS A 119 6.30 -1.13 45.68
C HIS A 119 7.15 -2.38 45.38
N PRO A 120 8.26 -2.27 44.63
CA PRO A 120 9.04 -3.41 44.18
C PRO A 120 9.48 -4.37 45.28
N GLY A 121 9.83 -3.83 46.45
CA GLY A 121 10.26 -4.62 47.63
C GLY A 121 9.15 -5.50 48.24
N SER A 122 7.88 -5.26 47.92
CA SER A 122 6.71 -6.03 48.41
C SER A 122 5.80 -6.57 47.30
N ALA A 123 6.30 -6.59 46.10
CA ALA A 123 5.51 -6.87 44.86
C ALA A 123 5.25 -8.36 44.58
N LYS A 124 5.93 -9.28 45.28
CA LYS A 124 5.84 -10.73 45.05
C LYS A 124 4.40 -11.21 45.15
N GLY A 125 3.90 -11.79 44.05
CA GLY A 125 2.54 -12.34 43.92
C GLY A 125 1.40 -11.30 43.88
N LYS A 126 1.75 -9.99 43.71
CA LYS A 126 0.76 -8.90 43.70
C LYS A 126 0.90 -7.99 42.50
N MET A 127 2.14 -7.62 42.14
CA MET A 127 2.41 -6.71 41.01
C MET A 127 2.06 -7.40 39.67
N ILE A 128 1.44 -6.64 38.80
CA ILE A 128 1.29 -6.96 37.38
C ILE A 128 1.91 -5.78 36.62
N ASN A 129 3.09 -6.00 36.05
CA ASN A 129 3.75 -4.97 35.26
C ASN A 129 3.26 -5.02 33.83
N ALA A 130 2.51 -4.00 33.40
CA ALA A 130 1.92 -3.93 32.06
C ALA A 130 2.96 -4.03 30.94
N LEU A 131 4.17 -3.49 31.12
CA LEU A 131 5.26 -3.62 30.15
C LEU A 131 5.74 -5.07 29.99
N HIS A 132 5.80 -5.83 31.09
CA HIS A 132 6.15 -7.26 31.03
C HIS A 132 5.09 -8.06 30.31
N VAL A 133 3.80 -7.75 30.56
CA VAL A 133 2.68 -8.38 29.84
C VAL A 133 2.72 -8.04 28.35
N ALA A 134 3.06 -6.80 28.00
CA ALA A 134 3.24 -6.37 26.60
C ALA A 134 4.35 -7.17 25.88
N MET A 135 5.51 -7.32 26.54
CA MET A 135 6.61 -8.12 25.99
C MET A 135 6.23 -9.60 25.86
N GLU A 136 5.47 -10.14 26.83
CA GLU A 136 4.96 -11.51 26.75
C GLU A 136 3.98 -11.68 25.58
N PHE A 137 3.04 -10.76 25.40
CA PHE A 137 2.13 -10.76 24.25
C PHE A 137 2.93 -10.79 22.95
N HIS A 138 3.87 -9.86 22.78
CA HIS A 138 4.70 -9.77 21.58
C HIS A 138 5.49 -11.07 21.33
N SER A 139 6.05 -11.68 22.36
CA SER A 139 6.84 -12.90 22.23
C SER A 139 6.05 -14.14 21.83
N MET A 140 4.73 -14.12 21.96
CA MET A 140 3.84 -15.21 21.54
C MET A 140 3.44 -15.12 20.06
N LEU A 141 3.66 -13.98 19.39
CA LEU A 141 3.47 -13.85 17.96
C LEU A 141 4.62 -14.51 17.18
N PRO A 142 4.37 -15.08 15.99
CA PRO A 142 5.42 -15.69 15.17
C PRO A 142 6.49 -14.68 14.77
N VAL A 143 7.74 -14.93 15.15
CA VAL A 143 8.89 -14.02 14.89
C VAL A 143 9.11 -13.77 13.41
N ASN A 144 8.87 -14.78 12.56
CA ASN A 144 9.03 -14.69 11.12
C ASN A 144 7.92 -13.88 10.42
N GLN A 145 6.80 -13.61 11.07
CA GLN A 145 5.74 -12.74 10.57
C GLN A 145 6.01 -11.26 10.93
N ASN A 146 7.07 -10.73 10.38
CA ASN A 146 7.55 -9.37 10.67
C ASN A 146 8.09 -8.78 9.35
N PRO A 147 7.89 -7.50 9.05
CA PRO A 147 8.32 -6.90 7.78
C PRO A 147 9.79 -7.12 7.44
N ALA A 148 10.66 -7.25 8.45
CA ALA A 148 12.09 -7.50 8.23
C ALA A 148 12.40 -8.92 7.70
N TYR A 149 11.43 -9.83 7.74
CA TYR A 149 11.62 -11.24 7.37
C TYR A 149 10.63 -11.72 6.30
N THR A 150 9.85 -10.81 5.72
CA THR A 150 8.79 -11.18 4.77
C THR A 150 8.92 -10.41 3.46
N GLU A 151 8.65 -11.10 2.35
CA GLU A 151 8.67 -10.55 0.99
C GLU A 151 7.52 -11.12 0.14
N GLY A 152 7.34 -10.60 -1.07
CA GLY A 152 6.34 -11.10 -2.02
C GLY A 152 4.95 -11.21 -1.40
N TYR A 153 4.39 -12.41 -1.40
CA TYR A 153 3.06 -12.73 -0.88
C TYR A 153 2.99 -12.98 0.64
N GLU A 154 4.13 -12.99 1.32
CA GLU A 154 4.18 -13.28 2.75
C GLU A 154 3.58 -12.14 3.57
N GLY A 155 2.62 -12.50 4.44
CA GLY A 155 1.98 -11.58 5.37
C GLY A 155 2.83 -11.29 6.60
N PHE A 156 2.51 -10.20 7.30
CA PHE A 156 3.23 -9.81 8.50
C PHE A 156 2.32 -9.20 9.58
N ASN A 157 2.86 -9.19 10.80
CA ASN A 157 2.36 -8.45 11.96
C ASN A 157 3.45 -7.45 12.37
N HIS A 158 3.23 -6.17 12.16
CA HIS A 158 4.23 -5.15 12.48
C HIS A 158 3.82 -4.37 13.73
N LEU A 159 4.66 -4.41 14.77
CA LEU A 159 4.54 -3.54 15.94
C LEU A 159 4.98 -2.13 15.55
N CYS A 160 4.01 -1.22 15.44
CA CYS A 160 4.27 0.17 15.07
C CYS A 160 4.63 1.04 16.27
N ASP A 161 4.00 0.75 17.43
CA ASP A 161 4.22 1.52 18.66
C ASP A 161 4.05 0.65 19.91
N LEU A 162 4.87 0.92 20.91
CA LEU A 162 4.77 0.36 22.25
C LEU A 162 5.19 1.43 23.25
N HIS A 163 4.27 1.84 24.09
CA HIS A 163 4.57 2.77 25.18
C HIS A 163 3.80 2.40 26.44
N GLY A 164 4.28 2.90 27.58
CA GLY A 164 3.60 2.68 28.85
C GLY A 164 4.54 2.66 30.05
N GLU A 165 3.97 2.20 31.15
CA GLU A 165 4.62 2.04 32.45
C GLU A 165 4.07 0.79 33.17
N CYS A 166 4.42 0.60 34.45
CA CYS A 166 3.98 -0.57 35.22
C CYS A 166 2.46 -0.69 35.32
N GLU A 167 1.75 0.42 35.42
CA GLU A 167 0.30 0.46 35.61
C GLU A 167 -0.47 0.33 34.31
N HIS A 168 0.09 0.80 33.19
CA HIS A 168 -0.60 0.79 31.90
C HIS A 168 0.40 0.71 30.74
N ALA A 169 0.06 -0.07 29.70
CA ALA A 169 0.81 -0.09 28.44
C ALA A 169 -0.15 -0.18 27.24
N VAL A 170 0.30 0.34 26.11
CA VAL A 170 -0.42 0.26 24.82
C VAL A 170 0.55 -0.25 23.76
N MET A 171 0.04 -1.14 22.92
CA MET A 171 0.73 -1.64 21.72
C MET A 171 -0.16 -1.40 20.51
N SER A 172 0.42 -0.93 19.42
CA SER A 172 -0.27 -0.76 18.14
C SER A 172 0.41 -1.60 17.06
N TYR A 173 -0.37 -2.43 16.41
CA TYR A 173 0.07 -3.28 15.29
C TYR A 173 -0.70 -2.99 14.04
N ILE A 174 -0.04 -3.22 12.89
CA ILE A 174 -0.69 -3.43 11.61
C ILE A 174 -0.53 -4.90 11.21
N ILE A 175 -1.61 -5.50 10.71
CA ILE A 175 -1.69 -6.89 10.25
C ILE A 175 -1.92 -6.85 8.74
N ARG A 176 -1.10 -7.56 7.96
CA ARG A 176 -1.16 -7.56 6.50
C ARG A 176 -1.02 -8.97 5.96
N ASN A 177 -1.87 -9.35 4.99
CA ASN A 177 -1.73 -10.59 4.22
C ASN A 177 -2.50 -10.49 2.91
N HIS A 178 -1.96 -11.07 1.83
CA HIS A 178 -2.68 -11.16 0.54
C HIS A 178 -3.79 -12.23 0.59
N ASP A 179 -3.53 -13.34 1.28
CA ASP A 179 -4.49 -14.42 1.45
C ASP A 179 -5.47 -14.12 2.59
N GLU A 180 -6.77 -14.15 2.31
CA GLU A 180 -7.83 -13.85 3.27
C GLU A 180 -7.86 -14.84 4.44
N GLN A 181 -7.63 -16.14 4.19
CA GLN A 181 -7.67 -17.16 5.24
C GLN A 181 -6.48 -17.02 6.19
N LEU A 182 -5.29 -16.72 5.66
CA LEU A 182 -4.10 -16.45 6.46
C LEU A 182 -4.24 -15.14 7.23
N PHE A 183 -4.86 -14.13 6.64
CA PHE A 183 -5.17 -12.85 7.29
C PHE A 183 -6.10 -13.05 8.50
N GLU A 184 -7.20 -13.81 8.32
CA GLU A 184 -8.11 -14.12 9.42
C GLU A 184 -7.42 -14.94 10.50
N LYS A 185 -6.56 -15.89 10.12
CA LYS A 185 -5.75 -16.64 11.07
C LYS A 185 -4.81 -15.76 11.89
N GLN A 186 -4.15 -14.79 11.26
CA GLN A 186 -3.32 -13.82 11.99
C GLN A 186 -4.16 -13.07 13.04
N LYS A 187 -5.32 -12.54 12.67
CA LYS A 187 -6.23 -11.86 13.62
C LYS A 187 -6.67 -12.79 14.76
N GLU A 188 -6.95 -14.05 14.45
CA GLU A 188 -7.33 -15.05 15.46
C GLU A 188 -6.17 -15.36 16.42
N ASP A 189 -4.93 -15.39 15.95
CA ASP A 189 -3.76 -15.57 16.81
C ASP A 189 -3.65 -14.42 17.84
N PHE A 190 -3.92 -13.17 17.45
CA PHE A 190 -3.99 -12.04 18.41
C PHE A 190 -5.09 -12.25 19.47
N ARG A 191 -6.29 -12.68 19.05
CA ARG A 191 -7.41 -12.97 19.99
C ARG A 191 -7.05 -14.09 20.96
N ARG A 192 -6.49 -15.18 20.46
CA ARG A 192 -6.09 -16.34 21.30
C ARG A 192 -5.00 -15.96 22.30
N ILE A 193 -4.04 -15.12 21.92
CA ILE A 193 -3.01 -14.62 22.83
C ILE A 193 -3.64 -13.75 23.92
N ALA A 194 -4.52 -12.81 23.55
CA ALA A 194 -5.23 -11.96 24.51
C ALA A 194 -6.06 -12.79 25.50
N ASP A 195 -6.79 -13.78 25.00
CA ASP A 195 -7.61 -14.69 25.82
C ASP A 195 -6.74 -15.53 26.78
N TYR A 196 -5.63 -16.07 26.28
CA TYR A 196 -4.70 -16.85 27.11
C TYR A 196 -4.10 -15.98 28.22
N LEU A 197 -3.66 -14.78 27.93
CA LEU A 197 -3.07 -13.87 28.91
C LEU A 197 -4.12 -13.36 29.92
N ASN A 198 -5.38 -13.16 29.52
CA ASN A 198 -6.49 -12.86 30.42
C ASN A 198 -6.91 -14.04 31.31
N GLN A 199 -6.55 -15.27 30.96
CA GLN A 199 -6.68 -16.44 31.87
C GLN A 199 -5.51 -16.54 32.85
N LYS A 200 -4.31 -16.13 32.43
CA LYS A 200 -3.10 -16.15 33.24
C LYS A 200 -3.05 -15.01 34.27
N TYR A 201 -3.45 -13.82 33.85
CA TYR A 201 -3.54 -12.62 34.68
C TYR A 201 -4.99 -12.39 35.16
N PRO A 202 -5.24 -11.45 36.10
CA PRO A 202 -6.60 -11.09 36.44
C PRO A 202 -7.44 -10.71 35.24
N LYS A 203 -8.74 -10.92 35.32
CA LYS A 203 -9.68 -10.61 34.27
C LYS A 203 -9.53 -9.14 33.80
N ASP A 204 -9.65 -8.95 32.49
CA ASP A 204 -9.59 -7.65 31.82
C ASP A 204 -8.20 -6.96 31.90
N THR A 205 -7.11 -7.72 32.16
CA THR A 205 -5.74 -7.21 32.05
C THR A 205 -5.43 -6.76 30.61
N ILE A 206 -5.91 -7.49 29.60
CA ILE A 206 -5.72 -7.16 28.19
C ILE A 206 -7.07 -6.85 27.53
N ARG A 207 -7.15 -5.69 26.91
CA ARG A 207 -8.22 -5.31 26.00
C ARG A 207 -7.65 -5.21 24.60
N LEU A 208 -8.13 -6.07 23.70
CA LEU A 208 -7.75 -6.11 22.29
C LEU A 208 -8.89 -5.55 21.43
N GLU A 209 -8.55 -4.64 20.54
CA GLU A 209 -9.42 -4.15 19.48
C GLU A 209 -8.73 -4.39 18.12
N ILE A 210 -9.42 -5.08 17.20
CA ILE A 210 -8.95 -5.29 15.83
C ILE A 210 -9.97 -4.66 14.89
N LYS A 211 -9.50 -3.80 13.99
CA LYS A 211 -10.31 -3.10 13.01
C LYS A 211 -9.73 -3.32 11.61
N ASP A 212 -10.54 -3.87 10.71
CA ASP A 212 -10.17 -3.99 9.30
C ASP A 212 -10.12 -2.61 8.64
N SER A 213 -9.09 -2.37 7.82
CA SER A 213 -8.83 -1.08 7.18
C SER A 213 -9.18 -1.12 5.69
N TYR A 214 -8.69 -2.12 4.97
CA TYR A 214 -9.01 -2.36 3.56
C TYR A 214 -8.85 -3.86 3.22
N ALA A 215 -9.37 -4.26 2.07
CA ALA A 215 -9.31 -5.65 1.60
C ALA A 215 -8.64 -5.75 0.22
N ASN A 216 -8.16 -6.95 -0.10
CA ASN A 216 -7.56 -7.26 -1.39
C ASN A 216 -8.61 -7.18 -2.51
N MET A 217 -8.39 -6.31 -3.51
CA MET A 217 -9.34 -6.12 -4.62
C MET A 217 -9.40 -7.30 -5.59
N ARG A 218 -8.43 -8.21 -5.54
CA ARG A 218 -8.35 -9.37 -6.44
C ARG A 218 -9.65 -10.15 -6.55
N SER A 219 -10.29 -10.44 -5.42
CA SER A 219 -11.52 -11.23 -5.37
C SER A 219 -12.71 -10.61 -6.12
N ILE A 220 -12.66 -9.30 -6.34
CA ILE A 220 -13.65 -8.56 -7.12
C ILE A 220 -13.21 -8.50 -8.60
N ILE A 221 -11.96 -8.10 -8.85
CA ILE A 221 -11.41 -7.94 -10.19
C ILE A 221 -11.42 -9.28 -10.97
N GLU A 222 -11.08 -10.40 -10.32
CA GLU A 222 -11.11 -11.74 -10.97
C GLU A 222 -12.49 -12.19 -11.46
N LYS A 223 -13.57 -11.56 -11.00
CA LYS A 223 -14.92 -11.84 -11.52
C LYS A 223 -15.14 -11.26 -12.92
N ASP A 224 -14.39 -10.23 -13.28
CA ASP A 224 -14.41 -9.62 -14.60
C ASP A 224 -13.03 -9.06 -14.96
N MET A 225 -12.21 -9.89 -15.59
CA MET A 225 -10.83 -9.55 -15.96
C MET A 225 -10.72 -8.60 -17.16
N ARG A 226 -11.84 -8.19 -17.79
CA ARG A 226 -11.80 -7.33 -18.99
C ARG A 226 -10.99 -6.07 -18.77
N VAL A 227 -11.07 -5.47 -17.57
CA VAL A 227 -10.32 -4.25 -17.25
C VAL A 227 -8.82 -4.49 -17.22
N VAL A 228 -8.36 -5.65 -16.76
CA VAL A 228 -6.94 -6.04 -16.73
C VAL A 228 -6.49 -6.50 -18.13
N ASP A 229 -7.32 -7.27 -18.83
CA ASP A 229 -7.01 -7.77 -20.18
C ASP A 229 -6.88 -6.63 -21.19
N LEU A 230 -7.70 -5.57 -21.05
CA LEU A 230 -7.60 -4.36 -21.85
C LEU A 230 -6.20 -3.69 -21.70
N VAL A 231 -5.72 -3.55 -20.47
CA VAL A 231 -4.37 -3.01 -20.22
C VAL A 231 -3.30 -3.92 -20.79
N LYS A 232 -3.37 -5.23 -20.50
CA LYS A 232 -2.37 -6.20 -21.00
C LYS A 232 -2.32 -6.26 -22.52
N LYS A 233 -3.47 -6.12 -23.18
CA LYS A 233 -3.53 -5.98 -24.65
C LYS A 233 -2.86 -4.69 -25.09
N SER A 234 -3.20 -3.56 -24.46
CA SER A 234 -2.67 -2.25 -24.81
C SER A 234 -1.15 -2.18 -24.64
N MET A 235 -0.62 -2.76 -23.55
CA MET A 235 0.83 -2.90 -23.33
C MET A 235 1.50 -3.66 -24.46
N LYS A 236 0.96 -4.82 -24.86
CA LYS A 236 1.49 -5.62 -25.98
C LYS A 236 1.48 -4.87 -27.31
N ASP A 237 0.42 -4.10 -27.57
CA ASP A 237 0.25 -3.34 -28.80
C ASP A 237 1.31 -2.23 -28.96
N ILE A 238 1.87 -1.75 -27.85
CA ILE A 238 2.97 -0.76 -27.83
C ILE A 238 4.34 -1.36 -27.47
N GLY A 239 4.46 -2.70 -27.52
CA GLY A 239 5.71 -3.42 -27.32
C GLY A 239 6.16 -3.60 -25.87
N ILE A 240 5.27 -3.40 -24.89
CA ILE A 240 5.52 -3.69 -23.47
C ILE A 240 5.12 -5.13 -23.18
N HIS A 241 5.95 -5.84 -22.40
CA HIS A 241 5.62 -7.16 -21.85
C HIS A 241 4.86 -6.97 -20.54
N PRO A 242 3.54 -7.27 -20.48
CA PRO A 242 2.77 -7.01 -19.27
C PRO A 242 3.21 -7.85 -18.10
N SER A 243 3.37 -7.24 -16.95
CA SER A 243 3.54 -7.87 -15.64
C SER A 243 2.35 -7.57 -14.72
N SER A 244 2.30 -8.23 -13.58
CA SER A 244 1.38 -7.93 -12.48
C SER A 244 2.05 -8.31 -11.17
N HIS A 245 2.06 -7.41 -10.23
CA HIS A 245 2.67 -7.60 -8.92
C HIS A 245 1.62 -7.49 -7.81
N ALA A 246 1.86 -8.20 -6.71
CA ALA A 246 1.04 -8.07 -5.53
C ALA A 246 1.53 -6.86 -4.72
N ILE A 247 0.71 -5.81 -4.64
CA ILE A 247 1.03 -4.60 -3.90
C ILE A 247 1.12 -4.92 -2.41
N ARG A 248 2.24 -4.63 -1.77
CA ARG A 248 2.46 -4.84 -0.33
C ARG A 248 1.95 -3.66 0.52
N GLY A 249 0.86 -3.06 0.12
CA GLY A 249 0.20 -1.93 0.74
C GLY A 249 -1.28 -1.89 0.37
N GLY A 250 -1.90 -0.74 0.57
CA GLY A 250 -3.21 -0.39 0.04
C GLY A 250 -3.07 0.53 -1.17
N THR A 251 -4.16 0.75 -1.87
CA THR A 251 -4.29 1.77 -2.93
C THR A 251 -5.71 2.31 -2.92
N ASP A 252 -5.90 3.52 -3.43
CA ASP A 252 -7.23 4.07 -3.64
C ASP A 252 -8.06 3.17 -4.56
N GLY A 253 -7.42 2.54 -5.56
CA GLY A 253 -8.05 1.59 -6.47
C GLY A 253 -8.70 0.40 -5.78
N ALA A 254 -8.08 -0.13 -4.72
CA ALA A 254 -8.67 -1.21 -3.93
C ALA A 254 -9.99 -0.76 -3.25
N ARG A 255 -9.99 0.42 -2.64
CA ARG A 255 -11.18 0.96 -1.98
C ARG A 255 -12.28 1.30 -2.97
N LEU A 256 -11.94 1.93 -4.11
CA LEU A 256 -12.88 2.22 -5.19
C LEU A 256 -13.49 0.93 -5.75
N THR A 257 -12.70 -0.13 -5.90
CA THR A 257 -13.19 -1.45 -6.35
C THR A 257 -14.25 -2.00 -5.41
N TYR A 258 -14.07 -1.88 -4.09
CA TYR A 258 -15.08 -2.28 -3.10
C TYR A 258 -16.30 -1.38 -3.06
N GLN A 259 -16.18 -0.13 -3.54
CA GLN A 259 -17.32 0.79 -3.73
C GLN A 259 -18.08 0.56 -5.03
N GLY A 260 -17.68 -0.44 -5.84
CA GLY A 260 -18.35 -0.83 -7.07
C GLY A 260 -17.73 -0.27 -8.36
N LEU A 261 -16.55 0.35 -8.28
CA LEU A 261 -15.78 0.83 -9.43
C LEU A 261 -14.49 0.00 -9.57
N PRO A 262 -14.46 -1.06 -10.41
CA PRO A 262 -13.24 -1.84 -10.64
C PRO A 262 -12.08 -0.93 -11.06
N CYS A 263 -10.99 -0.93 -10.29
CA CYS A 263 -9.93 0.06 -10.44
C CYS A 263 -8.53 -0.54 -10.17
N PRO A 264 -7.95 -1.29 -11.15
CA PRO A 264 -6.56 -1.73 -11.07
C PRO A 264 -5.58 -0.56 -11.10
N ASN A 265 -4.35 -0.79 -10.62
CA ASN A 265 -3.30 0.21 -10.57
C ASN A 265 -2.32 0.07 -11.74
N LEU A 266 -1.85 1.19 -12.31
CA LEU A 266 -0.89 1.28 -13.41
C LEU A 266 0.37 1.98 -12.93
N GLY A 267 1.52 1.59 -13.49
CA GLY A 267 2.80 2.18 -13.18
C GLY A 267 3.04 3.53 -13.86
N THR A 268 3.81 4.38 -13.20
CA THR A 268 4.16 5.74 -13.64
C THR A 268 5.62 5.91 -14.06
N GLY A 269 6.48 4.91 -13.85
CA GLY A 269 7.93 5.07 -14.03
C GLY A 269 8.59 5.87 -12.91
N GLY A 270 7.94 5.94 -11.73
CA GLY A 270 8.49 6.46 -10.49
C GLY A 270 9.10 5.36 -9.63
N TYR A 271 10.09 5.70 -8.82
CA TYR A 271 10.86 4.74 -8.01
C TYR A 271 11.36 5.35 -6.71
N ASN A 272 11.69 4.49 -5.75
CA ASN A 272 12.24 4.86 -4.44
C ASN A 272 11.35 5.86 -3.68
N PHE A 273 10.05 5.65 -3.76
CA PHE A 273 9.02 6.50 -3.16
C PHE A 273 9.26 6.76 -1.67
N HIS A 274 8.63 7.81 -1.15
CA HIS A 274 8.64 8.21 0.27
C HIS A 274 10.02 8.53 0.83
N GLY A 275 11.00 8.89 -0.03
CA GLY A 275 12.35 9.19 0.40
C GLY A 275 13.09 10.22 -0.47
N LYS A 276 14.21 10.71 0.03
CA LYS A 276 15.08 11.67 -0.67
C LYS A 276 15.78 11.11 -1.91
N TYR A 277 15.68 9.80 -2.12
CA TYR A 277 16.24 9.09 -3.27
C TYR A 277 15.20 8.75 -4.33
N GLU A 278 14.01 9.35 -4.20
CA GLU A 278 12.94 9.22 -5.18
C GLU A 278 13.37 9.78 -6.53
N TYR A 279 12.99 9.06 -7.60
CA TYR A 279 13.21 9.49 -8.97
C TYR A 279 12.08 9.05 -9.90
N ALA A 280 11.94 9.72 -11.03
CA ALA A 280 11.07 9.28 -12.13
C ALA A 280 11.87 9.25 -13.44
N SER A 281 11.63 8.25 -14.29
CA SER A 281 12.20 8.16 -15.63
C SER A 281 11.31 8.89 -16.63
N ILE A 282 11.88 9.85 -17.36
CA ILE A 282 11.14 10.59 -18.40
C ILE A 282 10.63 9.64 -19.48
N GLN A 283 11.47 8.70 -19.92
CA GLN A 283 11.11 7.76 -20.98
C GLN A 283 10.00 6.79 -20.54
N GLU A 284 9.99 6.41 -19.27
CA GLU A 284 8.88 5.59 -18.76
C GLU A 284 7.60 6.38 -18.56
N MET A 285 7.67 7.64 -18.13
CA MET A 285 6.51 8.54 -18.08
C MET A 285 5.92 8.75 -19.49
N GLU A 286 6.76 8.96 -20.52
CA GLU A 286 6.31 9.02 -21.92
C GLU A 286 5.63 7.71 -22.35
N LYS A 287 6.17 6.58 -21.91
CA LYS A 287 5.62 5.25 -22.20
C LYS A 287 4.28 5.01 -21.48
N SER A 288 4.12 5.51 -20.26
CA SER A 288 2.84 5.50 -19.54
C SER A 288 1.78 6.32 -20.28
N VAL A 289 2.13 7.51 -20.77
CA VAL A 289 1.22 8.32 -21.61
C VAL A 289 0.81 7.54 -22.87
N GLU A 290 1.77 6.88 -23.56
CA GLU A 290 1.47 6.03 -24.73
C GLU A 290 0.50 4.89 -24.38
N LEU A 291 0.71 4.26 -23.21
CA LEU A 291 -0.17 3.20 -22.71
C LEU A 291 -1.59 3.72 -22.45
N LEU A 292 -1.73 4.85 -21.76
CA LEU A 292 -3.03 5.46 -21.47
C LEU A 292 -3.80 5.79 -22.76
N LEU A 293 -3.12 6.36 -23.75
CA LEU A 293 -3.69 6.62 -25.08
C LEU A 293 -4.14 5.32 -25.76
N LYS A 294 -3.35 4.25 -25.66
CA LYS A 294 -3.67 2.95 -26.26
C LYS A 294 -4.83 2.26 -25.54
N ILE A 295 -4.95 2.40 -24.24
CA ILE A 295 -6.12 1.91 -23.46
C ILE A 295 -7.40 2.60 -23.96
N VAL A 296 -7.36 3.93 -24.14
CA VAL A 296 -8.50 4.70 -24.67
C VAL A 296 -8.89 4.21 -26.07
N GLU A 297 -7.90 4.01 -26.96
CA GLU A 297 -8.12 3.51 -28.32
C GLU A 297 -8.73 2.10 -28.32
N ASN A 298 -8.14 1.17 -27.56
CA ASN A 298 -8.59 -0.22 -27.51
C ASN A 298 -9.97 -0.39 -26.86
N ASN A 299 -10.38 0.54 -26.01
CA ASN A 299 -11.70 0.54 -25.38
C ASN A 299 -12.84 0.96 -26.34
N LEU A 300 -12.53 1.45 -27.54
CA LEU A 300 -13.51 1.76 -28.58
C LEU A 300 -13.87 0.55 -29.43
N SER A 301 -13.09 -0.52 -29.38
CA SER A 301 -13.23 -1.74 -30.19
C SER A 301 -13.88 -2.87 -29.40
#